data_d910d38a50db117d69c2939214979345
#
_entry.id   d910d38a50db117d69c2939214979345
#
_cell.length_a   1.000
_cell.length_b   1.000
_cell.length_c   1.000
_cell.angle_alpha   90.00
_cell.angle_beta   90.00
_cell.angle_gamma   90.00
#
_symmetry.space_group_name_H-M   'P 1'
#
loop_
_entity.id
_entity.type
_entity.pdbx_description
1 polymer ?
#
loop_
_entity_poly.entity_id
_entity_poly.type
_entity_poly.pdbx_seq_one_letter_code
_entity_poly.pdbx_strand_id
1 'polypeptide(L)'
;MSTTMEGGELYINDDLVPRIANSLTLNDGEGETIITSQIIGGGQVDPTSAEDFSTKIGGFTVDMLTTVENVALKRKWKKNGINNVGRYVSLSGEVTIFPKLALTNSVDINVGADTVMSLEFKGSPSRTA
;
A
#
# COMPACT_ATOMS: atom_id res chain seq x y z
N MET A 1 -17.61 -0.13 -20.48
CA MET A 1 -16.20 -0.55 -20.48
C MET A 1 -15.54 -0.17 -19.17
N SER A 2 -14.86 -1.09 -18.52
CA SER A 2 -14.14 -0.81 -17.29
C SER A 2 -12.70 -0.42 -17.60
N THR A 3 -12.16 0.50 -16.79
CA THR A 3 -10.77 0.95 -16.90
C THR A 3 -9.96 0.32 -15.78
N THR A 4 -8.83 -0.28 -16.13
CA THR A 4 -7.91 -0.82 -15.12
C THR A 4 -7.18 0.32 -14.41
N MET A 5 -6.67 0.05 -13.22
CA MET A 5 -5.89 1.03 -12.47
C MET A 5 -4.44 1.14 -12.97
N GLU A 6 -3.97 0.20 -13.78
CA GLU A 6 -2.61 0.27 -14.34
C GLU A 6 -2.46 1.49 -15.24
N GLY A 7 -1.29 2.10 -15.22
CA GLY A 7 -0.98 3.31 -15.98
C GLY A 7 -1.03 4.59 -15.16
N GLY A 8 -1.46 4.53 -13.91
CA GLY A 8 -1.35 5.67 -13.00
C GLY A 8 0.08 5.88 -12.51
N GLU A 9 0.30 6.94 -11.76
CA GLU A 9 1.62 7.33 -11.24
C GLU A 9 1.65 7.21 -9.71
N LEU A 10 2.70 6.58 -9.20
CA LEU A 10 2.94 6.47 -7.75
C LEU A 10 4.09 7.40 -7.36
N TYR A 11 3.86 8.20 -6.32
CA TYR A 11 4.86 9.09 -5.75
C TYR A 11 5.08 8.76 -4.28
N ILE A 12 6.34 8.85 -3.84
CA ILE A 12 6.69 8.80 -2.42
C ILE A 12 7.48 10.07 -2.13
N ASN A 13 6.96 10.94 -1.26
CA ASN A 13 7.57 12.23 -0.91
C ASN A 13 7.90 13.08 -2.15
N ASP A 14 7.00 13.13 -3.12
CA ASP A 14 7.16 13.83 -4.40
C ASP A 14 8.15 13.18 -5.38
N ASP A 15 8.77 12.08 -5.03
CA ASP A 15 9.59 11.30 -5.95
C ASP A 15 8.71 10.32 -6.73
N LEU A 16 8.77 10.36 -8.05
CA LEU A 16 8.09 9.38 -8.89
C LEU A 16 8.75 8.01 -8.69
N VAL A 17 7.94 7.00 -8.36
CA VAL A 17 8.42 5.64 -8.18
C VAL A 17 8.57 4.95 -9.54
N PRO A 18 9.80 4.57 -9.93
CA PRO A 18 10.03 3.88 -11.20
C PRO A 18 9.67 2.39 -11.07
N ARG A 19 8.38 2.11 -10.95
CA ARG A 19 7.86 0.77 -10.69
C ARG A 19 7.81 -0.11 -11.94
N ILE A 20 7.89 -1.41 -11.73
CA ILE A 20 7.63 -2.40 -12.77
C ILE A 20 6.12 -2.47 -12.99
N ALA A 21 5.69 -2.56 -14.25
CA ALA A 21 4.29 -2.67 -14.60
C ALA A 21 3.64 -3.89 -13.90
N ASN A 22 2.40 -3.73 -13.46
CA ASN A 22 1.59 -4.75 -12.79
C ASN A 22 2.14 -5.23 -11.43
N SER A 23 3.12 -4.52 -10.86
CA SER A 23 3.71 -4.91 -9.57
C SER A 23 3.11 -4.17 -8.38
N LEU A 24 2.36 -3.09 -8.60
CA LEU A 24 1.80 -2.28 -7.52
C LEU A 24 0.50 -2.89 -7.00
N THR A 25 0.46 -3.13 -5.69
CA THR A 25 -0.75 -3.58 -4.99
C THR A 25 -1.01 -2.61 -3.84
N LEU A 26 -2.18 -1.98 -3.85
CA LEU A 26 -2.59 -1.03 -2.82
C LEU A 26 -3.48 -1.73 -1.78
N ASN A 27 -3.29 -1.36 -0.52
CA ASN A 27 -4.19 -1.73 0.57
C ASN A 27 -4.64 -0.44 1.26
N ASP A 28 -5.92 -0.14 1.17
CA ASP A 28 -6.47 1.09 1.73
C ASP A 28 -6.48 1.12 3.27
N GLY A 29 -6.25 -0.01 3.91
CA GLY A 29 -6.25 -0.06 5.37
C GLY A 29 -7.65 0.01 5.98
N GLU A 30 -8.65 -0.47 5.26
CA GLU A 30 -10.03 -0.48 5.73
C GLU A 30 -10.23 -1.40 6.95
N GLY A 31 -9.31 -2.35 7.11
CA GLY A 31 -9.36 -3.31 8.19
C GLY A 31 -10.34 -4.44 7.92
N GLU A 32 -10.42 -5.35 8.88
CA GLU A 32 -11.32 -6.50 8.82
C GLU A 32 -12.56 -6.25 9.66
N THR A 33 -13.68 -6.77 9.22
CA THR A 33 -14.95 -6.72 9.97
C THR A 33 -15.18 -8.08 10.64
N ILE A 34 -15.40 -8.04 11.95
CA ILE A 34 -15.71 -9.23 12.74
C ILE A 34 -17.23 -9.38 12.78
N ILE A 35 -17.70 -10.53 12.35
CA ILE A 35 -19.13 -10.87 12.42
C ILE A 35 -19.34 -11.79 13.62
N THR A 36 -20.18 -11.35 14.54
CA THR A 36 -20.65 -12.17 15.64
C THR A 36 -22.16 -12.36 15.52
N SER A 37 -22.65 -13.42 16.12
CA SER A 37 -24.08 -13.69 16.11
C SER A 37 -24.53 -14.05 17.51
N GLN A 38 -25.78 -13.71 17.83
CA GLN A 38 -26.42 -14.06 19.09
C GLN A 38 -27.81 -14.64 18.82
N ILE A 39 -28.25 -15.53 19.68
CA ILE A 39 -29.59 -16.13 19.59
C ILE A 39 -30.56 -15.16 20.26
N ILE A 40 -31.56 -14.74 19.49
CA ILE A 40 -32.65 -13.90 19.98
C ILE A 40 -33.92 -14.76 20.20
N GLY A 41 -34.97 -14.14 20.72
CA GLY A 41 -36.23 -14.83 20.96
C GLY A 41 -36.72 -15.63 19.75
N GLY A 42 -37.22 -16.87 19.99
CA GLY A 42 -37.65 -17.76 18.92
C GLY A 42 -36.55 -18.57 18.25
N GLY A 43 -35.31 -18.52 18.74
CA GLY A 43 -34.17 -19.25 18.19
C GLY A 43 -33.57 -18.65 16.93
N GLN A 44 -33.93 -17.43 16.59
CA GLN A 44 -33.33 -16.71 15.45
C GLN A 44 -31.94 -16.24 15.80
N VAL A 45 -31.07 -16.14 14.77
CA VAL A 45 -29.74 -15.63 14.92
C VAL A 45 -29.70 -14.17 14.45
N ASP A 46 -29.19 -13.29 15.31
CA ASP A 46 -29.02 -11.88 15.01
C ASP A 46 -27.53 -11.57 14.79
N PRO A 47 -27.08 -11.42 13.53
CA PRO A 47 -25.67 -11.09 13.26
C PRO A 47 -25.38 -9.65 13.64
N THR A 48 -24.22 -9.43 14.25
CA THR A 48 -23.68 -8.12 14.53
C THR A 48 -22.28 -8.01 13.94
N SER A 49 -21.82 -6.80 13.67
CA SER A 49 -20.49 -6.57 13.13
C SER A 49 -19.71 -5.61 14.00
N ALA A 50 -18.41 -5.80 14.04
CA ALA A 50 -17.47 -4.90 14.67
C ALA A 50 -16.21 -4.80 13.80
N GLU A 51 -15.55 -3.65 13.85
CA GLU A 51 -14.30 -3.47 13.13
C GLU A 51 -13.13 -3.90 13.98
N ASP A 52 -12.18 -4.59 13.37
CA ASP A 52 -10.90 -4.91 13.99
C ASP A 52 -9.89 -3.80 13.67
N PHE A 53 -9.71 -2.87 14.60
CA PHE A 53 -8.82 -1.74 14.41
C PHE A 53 -7.35 -2.13 14.27
N SER A 54 -6.94 -3.30 14.78
CA SER A 54 -5.57 -3.78 14.63
C SER A 54 -5.22 -4.11 13.17
N THR A 55 -6.22 -4.32 12.31
CA THR A 55 -6.04 -4.60 10.89
C THR A 55 -6.15 -3.35 10.00
N LYS A 56 -6.40 -2.18 10.59
CA LYS A 56 -6.50 -0.91 9.85
C LYS A 56 -5.11 -0.34 9.54
N ILE A 57 -4.36 -1.09 8.75
CA ILE A 57 -3.02 -0.73 8.30
C ILE A 57 -3.06 -0.62 6.78
N GLY A 58 -2.82 0.59 6.28
CA GLY A 58 -2.74 0.85 4.85
C GLY A 58 -1.33 0.75 4.33
N GLY A 59 -1.19 0.78 3.03
CA GLY A 59 0.10 0.78 2.37
C GLY A 59 0.05 0.14 1.01
N PHE A 60 1.21 -0.22 0.52
CA PHE A 60 1.32 -0.85 -0.80
C PHE A 60 2.60 -1.67 -0.91
N THR A 61 2.60 -2.58 -1.87
CA THR A 61 3.78 -3.32 -2.30
C THR A 61 4.07 -2.95 -3.75
N VAL A 62 5.34 -2.82 -4.09
CA VAL A 62 5.77 -2.43 -5.42
C VAL A 62 7.15 -3.02 -5.71
N ASP A 63 7.40 -3.34 -6.98
CA ASP A 63 8.70 -3.82 -7.43
C ASP A 63 9.40 -2.76 -8.26
N MET A 64 10.71 -2.64 -8.09
CA MET A 64 11.57 -1.77 -8.88
C MET A 64 12.77 -2.54 -9.40
N LEU A 65 13.30 -2.13 -10.55
CA LEU A 65 14.59 -2.66 -11.02
C LEU A 65 15.71 -2.24 -10.07
N THR A 66 16.71 -3.11 -9.91
CA THR A 66 17.86 -2.85 -9.07
C THR A 66 18.88 -2.00 -9.85
N THR A 67 18.67 -0.69 -9.87
CA THR A 67 19.59 0.28 -10.47
C THR A 67 20.21 1.13 -9.36
N VAL A 68 21.27 1.85 -9.67
CA VAL A 68 21.94 2.75 -8.71
C VAL A 68 20.95 3.79 -8.19
N GLU A 69 20.15 4.38 -9.09
CA GLU A 69 19.17 5.42 -8.74
C GLU A 69 18.05 4.83 -7.86
N ASN A 70 17.55 3.65 -8.20
CA ASN A 70 16.46 3.02 -7.45
C ASN A 70 16.91 2.55 -6.06
N VAL A 71 18.14 2.07 -5.94
CA VAL A 71 18.72 1.71 -4.64
C VAL A 71 18.87 2.95 -3.76
N ALA A 72 19.28 4.08 -4.33
CA ALA A 72 19.38 5.35 -3.60
C ALA A 72 18.00 5.80 -3.10
N LEU A 73 16.95 5.71 -3.91
CA LEU A 73 15.58 6.02 -3.50
C LEU A 73 15.12 5.10 -2.36
N LYS A 74 15.34 3.80 -2.49
CA LYS A 74 14.97 2.82 -1.47
C LYS A 74 15.64 3.15 -0.12
N ARG A 75 16.93 3.47 -0.14
CA ARG A 75 17.67 3.83 1.08
C ARG A 75 17.16 5.13 1.70
N LYS A 76 16.82 6.10 0.89
CA LYS A 76 16.23 7.37 1.33
C LYS A 76 14.88 7.13 2.03
N TRP A 77 14.00 6.34 1.43
CA TRP A 77 12.69 6.05 2.02
C TRP A 77 12.81 5.22 3.30
N LYS A 78 13.74 4.27 3.35
CA LYS A 78 13.99 3.48 4.56
C LYS A 78 14.48 4.37 5.70
N LYS A 79 15.34 5.32 5.41
CA LYS A 79 15.89 6.26 6.42
C LYS A 79 14.81 7.17 7.01
N ASN A 80 13.79 7.54 6.24
CA ASN A 80 12.71 8.39 6.71
C ASN A 80 11.79 7.71 7.74
N GLY A 81 11.90 6.40 7.93
CA GLY A 81 11.04 5.67 8.84
C GLY A 81 9.57 5.79 8.45
N ILE A 82 8.72 6.22 9.38
CA ILE A 82 7.27 6.39 9.16
C ILE A 82 6.93 7.71 8.46
N ASN A 83 7.89 8.56 8.18
CA ASN A 83 7.67 9.91 7.66
C ASN A 83 7.66 9.96 6.13
N ASN A 84 7.20 8.90 5.46
CA ASN A 84 6.98 8.90 4.03
C ASN A 84 5.50 9.13 3.74
N VAL A 85 5.21 9.89 2.70
CA VAL A 85 3.86 10.12 2.19
C VAL A 85 3.74 9.47 0.82
N GLY A 86 2.82 8.52 0.68
CA GLY A 86 2.54 7.88 -0.58
C GLY A 86 1.37 8.54 -1.29
N ARG A 87 1.45 8.66 -2.61
CA ARG A 87 0.38 9.23 -3.43
C ARG A 87 0.28 8.47 -4.73
N TYR A 88 -0.89 7.92 -5.00
CA TYR A 88 -1.18 7.27 -6.27
C TYR A 88 -2.20 8.09 -7.05
N VAL A 89 -1.83 8.51 -8.26
CA VAL A 89 -2.68 9.29 -9.16
C VAL A 89 -3.13 8.37 -10.29
N SER A 90 -4.41 8.07 -10.35
CA SER A 90 -4.96 7.22 -11.40
C SER A 90 -5.04 7.98 -12.73
N LEU A 91 -5.23 7.24 -13.83
CA LEU A 91 -5.44 7.86 -15.15
C LEU A 91 -6.70 8.74 -15.20
N SER A 92 -7.70 8.45 -14.37
CA SER A 92 -8.91 9.27 -14.25
C SER A 92 -8.71 10.56 -13.44
N GLY A 93 -7.54 10.74 -12.84
CA GLY A 93 -7.23 11.89 -12.00
C GLY A 93 -7.57 11.72 -10.53
N GLU A 94 -8.13 10.58 -10.12
CA GLU A 94 -8.38 10.29 -8.72
C GLU A 94 -7.06 10.10 -7.97
N VAL A 95 -6.94 10.71 -6.79
CA VAL A 95 -5.73 10.66 -5.99
C VAL A 95 -5.98 9.92 -4.69
N THR A 96 -5.18 8.89 -4.43
CA THR A 96 -5.18 8.14 -3.17
C THR A 96 -3.92 8.52 -2.40
N ILE A 97 -4.08 8.96 -1.15
CA ILE A 97 -2.98 9.42 -0.30
C ILE A 97 -2.81 8.49 0.90
N PHE A 98 -1.57 8.09 1.14
CA PHE A 98 -1.15 7.39 2.36
C PHE A 98 -0.33 8.37 3.21
N PRO A 99 -0.91 8.96 4.28
CA PRO A 99 -0.27 10.08 4.98
C PRO A 99 1.01 9.72 5.71
N LYS A 100 1.14 8.48 6.16
CA LYS A 100 2.32 7.98 6.86
C LYS A 100 2.62 6.56 6.42
N LEU A 101 3.82 6.35 5.92
CA LEU A 101 4.27 5.03 5.47
C LEU A 101 5.70 4.78 5.95
N ALA A 102 5.98 3.53 6.27
CA ALA A 102 7.33 3.03 6.51
C ALA A 102 7.63 1.89 5.55
N LEU A 103 8.85 1.85 5.04
CA LEU A 103 9.34 0.68 4.31
C LEU A 103 9.63 -0.41 5.35
N THR A 104 8.78 -1.43 5.41
CA THR A 104 8.75 -2.37 6.53
C THR A 104 9.61 -3.61 6.32
N ASN A 105 9.82 -4.02 5.07
CA ASN A 105 10.63 -5.21 4.82
C ASN A 105 12.12 -4.88 4.69
N SER A 106 12.94 -5.90 4.90
CA SER A 106 14.37 -5.84 4.58
C SER A 106 14.53 -6.22 3.12
N VAL A 107 14.98 -5.27 2.30
CA VAL A 107 15.07 -5.44 0.85
C VAL A 107 16.45 -5.94 0.47
N ASP A 108 16.52 -7.12 -0.14
CA ASP A 108 17.76 -7.65 -0.68
C ASP A 108 18.11 -6.96 -2.00
N ILE A 109 19.37 -6.55 -2.13
CA ILE A 109 19.88 -5.92 -3.32
C ILE A 109 20.75 -6.92 -4.07
N ASN A 110 20.21 -7.46 -5.15
CA ASN A 110 20.95 -8.39 -6.02
C ASN A 110 21.74 -7.59 -7.06
N VAL A 111 23.05 -7.68 -7.01
CA VAL A 111 23.93 -6.98 -7.95
C VAL A 111 24.02 -7.76 -9.24
N GLY A 112 23.29 -7.33 -10.25
CA GLY A 112 23.23 -7.97 -11.54
C GLY A 112 22.29 -7.23 -12.48
N ALA A 113 22.37 -7.55 -13.76
CA ALA A 113 21.46 -6.97 -14.75
C ALA A 113 20.05 -7.53 -14.56
N ASP A 114 19.03 -6.67 -14.72
CA ASP A 114 17.62 -7.04 -14.73
C ASP A 114 17.11 -7.70 -13.44
N THR A 115 17.79 -7.47 -12.32
CA THR A 115 17.30 -7.92 -11.03
C THR A 115 16.26 -6.97 -10.48
N VAL A 116 15.41 -7.46 -9.57
CA VAL A 116 14.23 -6.74 -9.06
C VAL A 116 14.29 -6.65 -7.54
N MET A 117 13.90 -5.50 -7.01
CA MET A 117 13.69 -5.28 -5.58
C MET A 117 12.19 -5.22 -5.31
N SER A 118 11.72 -5.93 -4.29
CA SER A 118 10.34 -5.86 -3.83
C SER A 118 10.26 -5.06 -2.54
N LEU A 119 9.51 -3.96 -2.56
CA LEU A 119 9.35 -3.05 -1.44
C LEU A 119 7.95 -3.17 -0.86
N GLU A 120 7.86 -3.20 0.47
CA GLU A 120 6.61 -3.23 1.19
C GLU A 120 6.51 -2.02 2.12
N PHE A 121 5.50 -1.19 1.88
CA PHE A 121 5.21 -0.02 2.70
C PHE A 121 3.94 -0.24 3.49
N LYS A 122 3.98 0.08 4.78
CA LYS A 122 2.82 0.00 5.67
C LYS A 122 2.74 1.23 6.56
N GLY A 123 1.53 1.61 6.90
CA GLY A 123 1.31 2.74 7.79
C GLY A 123 -0.17 3.10 7.93
N SER A 124 -0.46 4.38 7.88
CA SER A 124 -1.84 4.87 8.02
C SER A 124 -2.74 4.39 6.89
N PRO A 125 -4.05 4.21 7.17
CA PRO A 125 -5.02 3.98 6.10
C PRO A 125 -5.00 5.09 5.06
N SER A 126 -5.39 4.75 3.84
CA SER A 126 -5.46 5.70 2.75
C SER A 126 -6.62 6.68 2.91
N ARG A 127 -6.52 7.79 2.21
CA ARG A 127 -7.62 8.74 2.04
C ARG A 127 -7.66 9.22 0.60
N THR A 128 -8.81 9.64 0.16
CA THR A 128 -8.97 10.28 -1.15
C THR A 128 -8.73 11.78 -1.01
N ALA A 129 -7.96 12.32 -1.90
CA ALA A 129 -7.69 13.75 -1.92
C ALA A 129 -8.79 14.51 -2.69
#